data_bc811d6a97d777cf419aa4c1cda1dd49
#
_entry.id   bc811d6a97d777cf419aa4c1cda1dd49
#
_cell.length_a   1.000
_cell.length_b   1.000
_cell.length_c   1.000
_cell.angle_alpha   90.00
_cell.angle_beta   90.00
_cell.angle_gamma   90.00
#
_symmetry.space_group_name_H-M   'P 1'
#
loop_
_entity.id
_entity.type
_entity.pdbx_description
1 polymer ?
#
loop_
_entity_poly.entity_id
_entity_poly.type
_entity_poly.pdbx_seq_one_letter_code
_entity_poly.pdbx_strand_id
1 'polypeptide(L)'
;MAAMAQANILNAKKPEDIGKKTEAQITADDDIPLEYGYVDDRDILWSKTVWEVIDLDQRVNFPLYYPLDTIDIGADRRSLYDVFIKNIKNGKLTDVYVDSYFTEKRKFSDLAATLKKVDTTDLGYEQYNAGEQISPEYINQRELTAADIEEYRIKGIWYFDKRQGELKYRLLGIAPVAPDVNFIDDQSMNPEDAKVELFWVWFPSARKILHDAKVFNQQNSAMPISFDMLLNSRRFNATIYKEDNVHGDREITDYIADNALFQLLEAQRIKEEIRDREQDMWAY
;
A
#
# COMPACT_ATOMS: atom_id res chain seq x y z
N MET A 1 -30.06 33.61 0.03
CA MET A 1 -28.66 33.16 -0.13
C MET A 1 -28.69 31.93 -1.04
N ALA A 2 -28.14 32.02 -2.24
CA ALA A 2 -28.08 30.86 -3.13
C ALA A 2 -27.04 29.88 -2.55
N ALA A 3 -27.48 28.69 -2.19
CA ALA A 3 -26.57 27.60 -1.83
C ALA A 3 -25.70 27.33 -3.09
N MET A 4 -24.44 27.67 -3.02
CA MET A 4 -23.49 27.31 -4.06
C MET A 4 -23.26 25.80 -3.93
N ALA A 5 -23.95 25.03 -4.76
CA ALA A 5 -23.74 23.60 -4.87
C ALA A 5 -22.31 23.30 -5.36
N GLN A 6 -21.77 22.18 -4.91
CA GLN A 6 -20.48 21.69 -5.43
C GLN A 6 -20.46 21.78 -6.96
N ALA A 7 -19.47 22.45 -7.50
CA ALA A 7 -19.33 22.57 -8.94
C ALA A 7 -18.78 21.24 -9.48
N ASN A 8 -19.69 20.39 -9.96
CA ASN A 8 -19.27 19.24 -10.75
C ASN A 8 -18.82 19.69 -12.14
N ILE A 9 -18.23 18.78 -12.92
CA ILE A 9 -17.72 19.08 -14.27
C ILE A 9 -18.78 19.68 -15.21
N LEU A 10 -20.07 19.40 -14.98
CA LEU A 10 -21.17 19.89 -15.79
C LEU A 10 -21.58 21.34 -15.44
N ASN A 11 -21.34 21.75 -14.19
CA ASN A 11 -21.75 23.06 -13.66
C ASN A 11 -20.58 24.00 -13.41
N ALA A 12 -19.35 23.52 -13.52
CA ALA A 12 -18.16 24.35 -13.33
C ALA A 12 -18.03 25.36 -14.47
N LYS A 13 -17.85 26.64 -14.10
CA LYS A 13 -17.62 27.72 -15.10
C LYS A 13 -16.15 27.83 -15.50
N LYS A 14 -15.25 27.34 -14.66
CA LYS A 14 -13.81 27.29 -14.89
C LYS A 14 -13.27 25.91 -14.51
N PRO A 15 -12.24 25.39 -15.20
CA PRO A 15 -11.63 24.11 -14.88
C PRO A 15 -11.15 24.01 -13.42
N GLU A 16 -10.70 25.14 -12.89
CA GLU A 16 -10.18 25.24 -11.51
C GLU A 16 -11.24 25.03 -10.41
N ASP A 17 -12.52 25.16 -10.76
CA ASP A 17 -13.64 25.04 -9.81
C ASP A 17 -14.18 23.60 -9.73
N ILE A 18 -13.71 22.72 -10.61
CA ILE A 18 -14.15 21.31 -10.64
C ILE A 18 -13.71 20.62 -9.35
N GLY A 19 -14.66 20.01 -8.66
CA GLY A 19 -14.40 19.24 -7.44
C GLY A 19 -14.17 20.06 -6.16
N LYS A 20 -14.13 21.40 -6.23
CA LYS A 20 -14.05 22.23 -5.03
C LYS A 20 -15.34 22.15 -4.23
N LYS A 21 -15.24 21.75 -2.98
CA LYS A 21 -16.35 21.81 -2.02
C LYS A 21 -16.48 23.23 -1.47
N THR A 22 -17.69 23.70 -1.27
CA THR A 22 -17.96 24.97 -0.57
C THR A 22 -17.68 24.80 0.94
N GLU A 23 -17.41 25.91 1.65
CA GLU A 23 -17.22 25.89 3.10
C GLU A 23 -18.41 25.26 3.85
N ALA A 24 -19.64 25.52 3.38
CA ALA A 24 -20.84 24.90 3.94
C ALA A 24 -20.88 23.37 3.72
N GLN A 25 -20.40 22.90 2.57
CA GLN A 25 -20.28 21.48 2.29
C GLN A 25 -19.16 20.83 3.12
N ILE A 26 -18.02 21.49 3.28
CA ILE A 26 -16.92 21.01 4.12
C ILE A 26 -17.37 20.90 5.57
N THR A 27 -18.16 21.86 6.06
CA THR A 27 -18.65 21.88 7.44
C THR A 27 -19.80 20.87 7.68
N ALA A 28 -20.61 20.61 6.66
CA ALA A 28 -21.74 19.65 6.74
C ALA A 28 -21.33 18.21 6.40
N ASP A 29 -20.18 18.04 5.80
CA ASP A 29 -19.69 16.76 5.28
C ASP A 29 -18.72 16.18 6.32
N ASP A 30 -19.22 15.25 7.14
CA ASP A 30 -18.39 14.42 8.01
C ASP A 30 -17.62 13.36 7.17
N ASP A 31 -16.95 13.81 6.08
CA ASP A 31 -16.13 12.95 5.22
C ASP A 31 -14.83 12.57 5.94
N ILE A 32 -14.97 11.72 6.95
CA ILE A 32 -13.89 11.17 7.76
C ILE A 32 -13.86 9.64 7.61
N PRO A 33 -12.70 9.00 7.81
CA PRO A 33 -12.63 7.55 7.85
C PRO A 33 -13.57 6.98 8.91
N LEU A 34 -14.36 5.97 8.56
CA LEU A 34 -15.20 5.28 9.55
C LEU A 34 -14.32 4.72 10.66
N GLU A 35 -14.65 5.04 11.90
CA GLU A 35 -13.91 4.53 13.05
C GLU A 35 -14.04 3.00 13.13
N TYR A 36 -12.95 2.35 13.52
CA TYR A 36 -13.02 0.95 13.89
C TYR A 36 -13.80 0.78 15.17
N GLY A 37 -14.77 -0.14 15.17
CA GLY A 37 -15.45 -0.53 16.40
C GLY A 37 -14.45 -1.02 17.44
N TYR A 38 -14.63 -0.60 18.69
CA TYR A 38 -13.86 -1.13 19.80
C TYR A 38 -14.22 -2.61 20.04
N VAL A 39 -13.20 -3.45 20.13
CA VAL A 39 -13.32 -4.87 20.45
C VAL A 39 -12.48 -5.13 21.70
N ASP A 40 -13.13 -5.65 22.75
CA ASP A 40 -12.45 -6.06 23.98
C ASP A 40 -11.77 -7.41 23.74
N ASP A 41 -10.63 -7.65 24.38
CA ASP A 41 -9.90 -8.92 24.28
C ASP A 41 -10.77 -10.13 24.64
N ARG A 42 -11.73 -9.95 25.55
CA ARG A 42 -12.71 -10.98 25.95
C ARG A 42 -13.74 -11.32 24.87
N ASP A 43 -13.91 -10.44 23.92
CA ASP A 43 -14.89 -10.58 22.84
C ASP A 43 -14.26 -11.23 21.59
N ILE A 44 -12.94 -11.40 21.57
CA ILE A 44 -12.21 -12.10 20.52
C ILE A 44 -12.14 -13.58 20.86
N LEU A 45 -12.99 -14.41 20.23
CA LEU A 45 -12.98 -15.85 20.46
C LEU A 45 -11.88 -16.58 19.68
N TRP A 46 -11.52 -16.02 18.54
CA TRP A 46 -10.51 -16.58 17.65
C TRP A 46 -9.91 -15.47 16.82
N SER A 47 -8.64 -15.56 16.52
CA SER A 47 -7.96 -14.66 15.60
C SER A 47 -6.84 -15.38 14.86
N LYS A 48 -6.54 -14.91 13.65
CA LYS A 48 -5.43 -15.39 12.83
C LYS A 48 -4.81 -14.23 12.06
N THR A 49 -3.52 -14.06 12.21
CA THR A 49 -2.77 -13.07 11.47
C THR A 49 -2.30 -13.67 10.14
N VAL A 50 -2.49 -12.95 9.07
CA VAL A 50 -2.08 -13.35 7.72
C VAL A 50 -1.33 -12.23 7.03
N TRP A 51 -0.38 -12.64 6.19
CA TRP A 51 0.31 -11.75 5.26
C TRP A 51 -0.06 -12.16 3.83
N GLU A 52 -0.43 -11.17 3.04
CA GLU A 52 -0.93 -11.39 1.68
C GLU A 52 -0.16 -10.51 0.69
N VAL A 53 0.00 -11.00 -0.52
CA VAL A 53 0.57 -10.27 -1.65
C VAL A 53 -0.55 -9.79 -2.56
N ILE A 54 -0.56 -8.51 -2.88
CA ILE A 54 -1.39 -7.87 -3.89
C ILE A 54 -0.52 -7.66 -5.12
N ASP A 55 -0.66 -8.52 -6.11
CA ASP A 55 0.02 -8.44 -7.39
C ASP A 55 -0.60 -7.33 -8.25
N LEU A 56 0.20 -6.36 -8.68
CA LEU A 56 -0.25 -5.19 -9.44
C LEU A 56 -0.46 -5.46 -10.93
N ASP A 57 0.01 -6.58 -11.46
CA ASP A 57 -0.27 -7.00 -12.83
C ASP A 57 -1.73 -7.45 -13.02
N GLN A 58 -2.42 -7.74 -11.92
CA GLN A 58 -3.82 -8.14 -11.98
C GLN A 58 -4.72 -6.92 -12.19
N ARG A 59 -5.60 -7.01 -13.19
CA ARG A 59 -6.52 -5.93 -13.57
C ARG A 59 -7.38 -5.40 -12.42
N VAL A 60 -7.76 -6.25 -11.48
CA VAL A 60 -8.55 -5.87 -10.29
C VAL A 60 -7.77 -4.89 -9.42
N ASN A 61 -6.44 -5.00 -9.38
CA ASN A 61 -5.54 -4.23 -8.54
C ASN A 61 -5.04 -2.93 -9.19
N PHE A 62 -5.35 -2.69 -10.48
CA PHE A 62 -4.96 -1.47 -11.19
C PHE A 62 -5.33 -0.15 -10.48
N PRO A 63 -6.42 -0.05 -9.73
CA PRO A 63 -6.72 1.17 -8.98
C PRO A 63 -5.67 1.54 -7.93
N LEU A 64 -4.85 0.58 -7.46
CA LEU A 64 -3.74 0.81 -6.54
C LEU A 64 -2.47 1.27 -7.25
N TYR A 65 -2.31 0.86 -8.52
CA TYR A 65 -1.11 1.09 -9.33
C TYR A 65 -1.18 2.39 -10.14
N TYR A 66 -2.29 2.63 -10.83
CA TYR A 66 -2.45 3.79 -11.71
C TYR A 66 -3.06 5.01 -10.99
N PRO A 67 -2.71 6.22 -11.40
CA PRO A 67 -1.90 6.61 -12.56
C PRO A 67 -0.40 6.64 -12.24
N LEU A 68 0.44 6.29 -13.22
CA LEU A 68 1.91 6.38 -13.12
C LEU A 68 2.40 7.79 -13.43
N ASP A 69 1.85 8.40 -14.47
CA ASP A 69 2.11 9.80 -14.81
C ASP A 69 1.14 10.70 -14.04
N THR A 70 1.70 11.68 -13.32
CA THR A 70 0.94 12.64 -12.52
C THR A 70 1.03 14.08 -13.06
N ILE A 71 1.71 14.29 -14.21
CA ILE A 71 1.97 15.63 -14.75
C ILE A 71 0.74 16.15 -15.51
N ASP A 72 0.13 15.30 -16.34
CA ASP A 72 -0.94 15.66 -17.26
C ASP A 72 -2.36 15.31 -16.77
N ILE A 73 -2.50 15.01 -15.48
CA ILE A 73 -3.79 14.61 -14.92
C ILE A 73 -4.56 15.82 -14.39
N GLY A 74 -5.74 16.06 -14.96
CA GLY A 74 -6.65 17.12 -14.54
C GLY A 74 -7.32 16.97 -13.18
N ALA A 75 -7.01 15.92 -12.42
CA ALA A 75 -7.45 15.67 -11.05
C ALA A 75 -6.27 15.25 -10.21
N ASP A 76 -6.29 15.55 -8.90
CA ASP A 76 -5.23 15.12 -7.96
C ASP A 76 -5.34 13.61 -7.66
N ARG A 77 -5.25 12.80 -8.71
CA ARG A 77 -5.18 11.34 -8.63
C ARG A 77 -3.72 10.92 -8.58
N ARG A 78 -3.42 9.95 -7.72
CA ARG A 78 -2.08 9.40 -7.57
C ARG A 78 -2.17 7.89 -7.34
N SER A 79 -1.10 7.18 -7.69
CA SER A 79 -0.94 5.79 -7.26
C SER A 79 -0.81 5.73 -5.74
N LEU A 80 -1.08 4.56 -5.16
CA LEU A 80 -0.94 4.37 -3.71
C LEU A 80 0.49 4.67 -3.23
N TYR A 81 1.50 4.26 -4.00
CA TYR A 81 2.90 4.53 -3.70
C TYR A 81 3.20 6.03 -3.65
N ASP A 82 2.74 6.80 -4.64
CA ASP A 82 2.92 8.26 -4.66
C ASP A 82 2.25 8.95 -3.47
N VAL A 83 1.07 8.46 -3.07
CA VAL A 83 0.39 8.96 -1.87
C VAL A 83 1.25 8.75 -0.63
N PHE A 84 1.84 7.56 -0.47
CA PHE A 84 2.74 7.30 0.64
C PHE A 84 3.97 8.19 0.61
N ILE A 85 4.71 8.21 -0.49
CA ILE A 85 5.95 8.99 -0.60
C ILE A 85 5.71 10.49 -0.39
N LYS A 86 4.65 11.05 -1.00
CA LYS A 86 4.28 12.47 -0.82
C LYS A 86 4.02 12.82 0.65
N ASN A 87 3.31 11.95 1.36
CA ASN A 87 2.95 12.22 2.75
C ASN A 87 4.09 11.91 3.74
N ILE A 88 4.98 10.97 3.43
CA ILE A 88 6.21 10.76 4.17
C ILE A 88 7.15 11.97 4.00
N LYS A 89 7.36 12.45 2.76
CA LYS A 89 8.16 13.64 2.45
C LYS A 89 7.64 14.88 3.18
N ASN A 90 6.31 15.03 3.27
CA ASN A 90 5.66 16.16 3.96
C ASN A 90 5.56 15.98 5.49
N GLY A 91 6.06 14.89 6.06
CA GLY A 91 5.99 14.60 7.49
C GLY A 91 4.59 14.35 8.05
N LYS A 92 3.58 14.15 7.19
CA LYS A 92 2.22 13.80 7.62
C LYS A 92 2.08 12.33 7.99
N LEU A 93 2.86 11.46 7.34
CA LEU A 93 2.93 10.04 7.63
C LEU A 93 4.27 9.74 8.34
N THR A 94 4.20 9.51 9.65
CA THR A 94 5.35 9.29 10.52
C THR A 94 5.50 7.84 10.96
N ASP A 95 4.42 7.05 10.86
CA ASP A 95 4.40 5.65 11.31
C ASP A 95 4.81 4.72 10.17
N VAL A 96 6.09 4.81 9.83
CA VAL A 96 6.77 4.01 8.83
C VAL A 96 7.80 3.12 9.52
N TYR A 97 7.85 1.84 9.16
CA TYR A 97 8.63 0.81 9.82
C TYR A 97 9.50 0.04 8.83
N VAL A 98 10.51 -0.65 9.36
CA VAL A 98 11.43 -1.49 8.58
C VAL A 98 10.77 -2.82 8.22
N ASP A 99 10.02 -3.40 9.16
CA ASP A 99 9.49 -4.75 9.08
C ASP A 99 7.97 -4.82 9.29
N SER A 100 7.38 -5.97 8.96
CA SER A 100 5.96 -6.26 9.15
C SER A 100 5.54 -6.42 10.62
N TYR A 101 6.48 -6.48 11.55
CA TYR A 101 6.20 -6.56 12.99
C TYR A 101 6.16 -5.21 13.67
N PHE A 102 6.49 -4.14 12.93
CA PHE A 102 6.48 -2.74 13.40
C PHE A 102 7.40 -2.50 14.61
N THR A 103 8.54 -3.17 14.63
CA THR A 103 9.49 -3.10 15.75
C THR A 103 10.32 -1.83 15.71
N GLU A 104 10.81 -1.45 14.54
CA GLU A 104 11.70 -0.32 14.34
C GLU A 104 11.11 0.69 13.35
N LYS A 105 11.01 1.96 13.79
CA LYS A 105 10.57 3.07 12.93
C LYS A 105 11.68 3.48 11.97
N ARG A 106 11.32 3.62 10.70
CA ARG A 106 12.21 4.10 9.65
C ARG A 106 12.14 5.62 9.52
N LYS A 107 13.29 6.27 9.48
CA LYS A 107 13.34 7.72 9.23
C LYS A 107 13.32 7.97 7.72
N PHE A 108 12.81 9.14 7.34
CA PHE A 108 12.78 9.53 5.92
C PHE A 108 14.18 9.57 5.28
N SER A 109 15.22 9.97 6.03
CA SER A 109 16.61 9.96 5.53
C SER A 109 17.07 8.57 5.08
N ASP A 110 16.73 7.55 5.89
CA ASP A 110 17.14 6.16 5.64
C ASP A 110 16.33 5.57 4.48
N LEU A 111 15.04 5.95 4.41
CA LEU A 111 14.17 5.60 3.31
C LEU A 111 14.67 6.21 1.99
N ALA A 112 15.03 7.48 1.99
CA ALA A 112 15.55 8.16 0.80
C ALA A 112 16.82 7.48 0.25
N ALA A 113 17.66 6.93 1.12
CA ALA A 113 18.86 6.19 0.72
C ALA A 113 18.49 4.83 0.05
N THR A 114 17.42 4.18 0.49
CA THR A 114 16.95 2.91 -0.10
C THR A 114 16.25 3.12 -1.44
N LEU A 115 15.58 4.26 -1.61
CA LEU A 115 14.82 4.57 -2.83
C LEU A 115 15.67 5.15 -3.97
N LYS A 116 16.91 5.53 -3.68
CA LYS A 116 17.77 6.24 -4.63
C LYS A 116 19.14 5.58 -4.75
N LYS A 117 19.50 5.22 -5.97
CA LYS A 117 20.85 4.82 -6.34
C LYS A 117 21.59 6.02 -6.94
N VAL A 118 22.82 6.22 -6.52
CA VAL A 118 23.72 7.24 -7.07
C VAL A 118 24.98 6.54 -7.53
N ASP A 119 25.12 6.41 -8.84
CA ASP A 119 26.31 5.83 -9.47
C ASP A 119 27.15 6.94 -10.08
N THR A 120 28.45 6.88 -9.81
CA THR A 120 29.42 7.81 -10.42
C THR A 120 30.11 7.08 -11.59
N THR A 121 30.14 7.71 -12.75
CA THR A 121 30.84 7.17 -13.93
C THR A 121 32.36 7.17 -13.72
N ASP A 122 33.11 6.38 -14.51
CA ASP A 122 34.58 6.32 -14.43
C ASP A 122 35.21 7.69 -14.57
N LEU A 123 34.69 8.55 -15.45
CA LEU A 123 35.14 9.94 -15.61
C LEU A 123 34.89 10.80 -14.35
N GLY A 124 33.78 10.54 -13.62
CA GLY A 124 33.53 11.19 -12.34
C GLY A 124 34.50 10.74 -11.27
N TYR A 125 34.89 9.47 -11.25
CA TYR A 125 35.98 9.00 -10.35
C TYR A 125 37.35 9.59 -10.72
N GLU A 126 37.67 9.80 -12.00
CA GLU A 126 38.87 10.50 -12.42
C GLU A 126 38.92 11.95 -11.90
N GLN A 127 37.78 12.69 -12.01
CA GLN A 127 37.68 14.04 -11.44
C GLN A 127 37.86 14.05 -9.90
N TYR A 128 37.20 13.09 -9.24
CA TYR A 128 37.34 12.96 -7.78
C TYR A 128 38.80 12.70 -7.37
N ASN A 129 39.50 11.80 -8.08
CA ASN A 129 40.88 11.48 -7.83
C ASN A 129 41.83 12.64 -8.16
N ALA A 130 41.43 13.52 -9.10
CA ALA A 130 42.15 14.76 -9.41
C ALA A 130 41.94 15.88 -8.36
N GLY A 131 41.06 15.64 -7.35
CA GLY A 131 40.70 16.61 -6.32
C GLY A 131 39.68 17.66 -6.79
N GLU A 132 39.00 17.43 -7.89
CA GLU A 132 37.95 18.29 -8.43
C GLU A 132 36.56 17.85 -7.90
N GLN A 133 35.58 18.78 -7.94
CA GLN A 133 34.21 18.41 -7.67
C GLN A 133 33.63 17.62 -8.85
N ILE A 134 32.98 16.51 -8.56
CA ILE A 134 32.35 15.70 -9.58
C ILE A 134 31.25 16.51 -10.26
N SER A 135 31.35 16.67 -11.57
CA SER A 135 30.31 17.36 -12.36
C SER A 135 29.02 16.53 -12.35
N PRO A 136 27.82 17.18 -12.25
CA PRO A 136 26.53 16.49 -12.23
C PRO A 136 26.27 15.56 -13.42
N GLU A 137 26.95 15.83 -14.55
CA GLU A 137 26.87 15.02 -15.78
C GLU A 137 27.47 13.61 -15.63
N TYR A 138 28.35 13.42 -14.65
CA TYR A 138 29.02 12.15 -14.38
C TYR A 138 28.38 11.38 -13.20
N ILE A 139 27.25 11.91 -12.68
CA ILE A 139 26.49 11.29 -11.60
C ILE A 139 25.17 10.78 -12.18
N ASN A 140 25.05 9.47 -12.32
CA ASN A 140 23.78 8.83 -12.67
C ASN A 140 22.95 8.66 -11.40
N GLN A 141 21.78 9.29 -11.36
CA GLN A 141 20.86 9.14 -10.24
C GLN A 141 19.59 8.41 -10.73
N ARG A 142 19.27 7.32 -10.07
CA ARG A 142 18.02 6.59 -10.29
C ARG A 142 17.22 6.62 -8.99
N GLU A 143 15.98 7.07 -9.06
CA GLU A 143 15.01 7.03 -7.95
C GLU A 143 13.87 6.08 -8.35
N LEU A 144 13.46 5.22 -7.41
CA LEU A 144 12.32 4.34 -7.62
C LEU A 144 11.04 5.18 -7.76
N THR A 145 10.30 4.88 -8.80
CA THR A 145 9.04 5.54 -9.15
C THR A 145 7.86 4.62 -8.91
N ALA A 146 6.64 5.12 -9.04
CA ALA A 146 5.45 4.30 -8.96
C ALA A 146 5.41 3.17 -10.02
N ALA A 147 6.11 3.35 -11.14
CA ALA A 147 6.20 2.35 -12.20
C ALA A 147 7.06 1.14 -11.84
N ASP A 148 7.97 1.31 -10.88
CA ASP A 148 8.88 0.25 -10.46
C ASP A 148 8.26 -0.64 -9.35
N ILE A 149 7.07 -0.28 -8.84
CA ILE A 149 6.36 -1.07 -7.83
C ILE A 149 5.62 -2.22 -8.53
N GLU A 150 5.94 -3.44 -8.15
CA GLU A 150 5.35 -4.65 -8.74
C GLU A 150 4.21 -5.21 -7.89
N GLU A 151 4.31 -5.12 -6.57
CA GLU A 151 3.33 -5.68 -5.65
C GLU A 151 3.21 -4.87 -4.36
N TYR A 152 2.12 -5.08 -3.61
CA TYR A 152 2.00 -4.65 -2.22
C TYR A 152 1.91 -5.87 -1.32
N ARG A 153 2.69 -5.89 -0.25
CA ARG A 153 2.51 -6.84 0.84
C ARG A 153 1.64 -6.21 1.91
N ILE A 154 0.65 -6.94 2.37
CA ILE A 154 -0.26 -6.49 3.42
C ILE A 154 -0.23 -7.47 4.59
N LYS A 155 -0.36 -6.93 5.79
CA LYS A 155 -0.54 -7.69 7.02
C LYS A 155 -1.89 -7.36 7.61
N GLY A 156 -2.68 -8.38 7.91
CA GLY A 156 -3.99 -8.21 8.53
C GLY A 156 -4.31 -9.31 9.53
N ILE A 157 -5.32 -9.06 10.30
CA ILE A 157 -5.84 -10.01 11.27
C ILE A 157 -7.30 -10.32 10.99
N TRP A 158 -7.60 -11.59 10.87
CA TRP A 158 -8.96 -12.12 10.93
C TRP A 158 -9.31 -12.41 12.37
N TYR A 159 -10.47 -12.00 12.83
CA TYR A 159 -10.94 -12.27 14.18
C TYR A 159 -12.44 -12.46 14.23
N PHE A 160 -12.89 -13.35 15.11
CA PHE A 160 -14.31 -13.57 15.36
C PHE A 160 -14.75 -12.76 16.58
N ASP A 161 -15.65 -11.81 16.35
CA ASP A 161 -16.22 -10.96 17.41
C ASP A 161 -17.45 -11.63 18.01
N LYS A 162 -17.32 -12.11 19.26
CA LYS A 162 -18.38 -12.78 20.01
C LYS A 162 -19.64 -11.93 20.16
N ARG A 163 -19.48 -10.63 20.32
CA ARG A 163 -20.63 -9.72 20.56
C ARG A 163 -21.49 -9.55 19.33
N GLN A 164 -20.85 -9.54 18.16
CA GLN A 164 -21.53 -9.35 16.89
C GLN A 164 -21.80 -10.69 16.19
N GLY A 165 -21.12 -11.74 16.60
CA GLY A 165 -21.23 -13.07 15.96
C GLY A 165 -20.72 -13.07 14.52
N GLU A 166 -19.70 -12.26 14.21
CA GLU A 166 -19.22 -12.07 12.84
C GLU A 166 -17.70 -12.25 12.78
N LEU A 167 -17.24 -12.87 11.69
CA LEU A 167 -15.84 -12.89 11.31
C LEU A 167 -15.49 -11.56 10.64
N LYS A 168 -14.47 -10.89 11.16
CA LYS A 168 -14.03 -9.59 10.67
C LYS A 168 -12.56 -9.60 10.29
N TYR A 169 -12.22 -8.75 9.35
CA TYR A 169 -10.85 -8.49 8.96
C TYR A 169 -10.43 -7.08 9.36
N ARG A 170 -9.22 -6.96 9.86
CA ARG A 170 -8.61 -5.65 10.11
C ARG A 170 -7.23 -5.59 9.48
N LEU A 171 -7.06 -4.66 8.54
CA LEU A 171 -5.77 -4.37 7.95
C LEU A 171 -4.89 -3.64 8.97
N LEU A 172 -3.68 -4.16 9.20
CA LEU A 172 -2.71 -3.62 10.15
C LEU A 172 -1.59 -2.87 9.46
N GLY A 173 -1.10 -3.38 8.33
CA GLY A 173 0.00 -2.75 7.63
C GLY A 173 0.01 -3.04 6.15
N ILE A 174 0.73 -2.20 5.42
CA ILE A 174 0.95 -2.31 3.99
C ILE A 174 2.36 -1.86 3.64
N ALA A 175 3.00 -2.58 2.73
CA ALA A 175 4.34 -2.30 2.23
C ALA A 175 4.38 -2.36 0.71
N PRO A 176 4.90 -1.35 0.02
CA PRO A 176 5.24 -1.45 -1.39
C PRO A 176 6.50 -2.31 -1.57
N VAL A 177 6.50 -3.11 -2.62
CA VAL A 177 7.61 -3.99 -2.99
C VAL A 177 8.06 -3.65 -4.40
N ALA A 178 9.35 -3.50 -4.56
CA ALA A 178 10.00 -3.22 -5.83
C ALA A 178 11.30 -4.00 -5.94
N PRO A 179 11.86 -4.14 -7.14
CA PRO A 179 13.22 -4.60 -7.29
C PRO A 179 14.20 -3.68 -6.54
N ASP A 180 15.22 -4.27 -5.92
CA ASP A 180 16.28 -3.47 -5.25
C ASP A 180 16.95 -2.56 -6.28
N VAL A 181 16.96 -1.26 -5.98
CA VAL A 181 17.53 -0.23 -6.87
C VAL A 181 19.00 -0.51 -7.21
N ASN A 182 19.72 -1.24 -6.37
CA ASN A 182 21.12 -1.58 -6.57
C ASN A 182 21.33 -2.69 -7.61
N PHE A 183 20.34 -3.59 -7.75
CA PHE A 183 20.42 -4.78 -8.62
C PHE A 183 19.48 -4.71 -9.83
N ILE A 184 18.74 -3.65 -9.98
CA ILE A 184 17.72 -3.50 -11.05
C ILE A 184 18.31 -3.63 -12.47
N ASP A 185 19.60 -3.32 -12.63
CA ASP A 185 20.32 -3.43 -13.90
C ASP A 185 21.13 -4.74 -14.01
N ASP A 186 21.12 -5.59 -12.97
CA ASP A 186 21.85 -6.86 -12.95
C ASP A 186 20.99 -8.00 -13.51
N GLN A 187 21.23 -8.34 -14.77
CA GLN A 187 20.53 -9.44 -15.46
C GLN A 187 20.89 -10.84 -14.95
N SER A 188 21.83 -10.96 -14.02
CA SER A 188 22.26 -12.25 -13.48
C SER A 188 21.39 -12.74 -12.32
N MET A 189 20.62 -11.85 -11.68
CA MET A 189 19.70 -12.21 -10.60
C MET A 189 18.31 -12.60 -11.14
N ASN A 190 17.68 -13.57 -10.49
CA ASN A 190 16.29 -13.85 -10.77
C ASN A 190 15.44 -12.66 -10.29
N PRO A 191 14.47 -12.19 -11.08
CA PRO A 191 13.62 -11.05 -10.71
C PRO A 191 12.91 -11.21 -9.36
N GLU A 192 12.51 -12.44 -9.02
CA GLU A 192 11.82 -12.74 -7.75
C GLU A 192 12.75 -12.57 -6.53
N ASP A 193 14.03 -12.94 -6.67
CA ASP A 193 15.03 -12.84 -5.59
C ASP A 193 15.48 -11.38 -5.37
N ALA A 194 15.27 -10.53 -6.36
CA ALA A 194 15.63 -9.11 -6.30
C ALA A 194 14.54 -8.24 -5.66
N LYS A 195 13.35 -8.77 -5.36
CA LYS A 195 12.25 -8.02 -4.76
C LYS A 195 12.51 -7.72 -3.29
N VAL A 196 12.36 -6.46 -2.91
CA VAL A 196 12.53 -6.00 -1.54
C VAL A 196 11.32 -5.19 -1.05
N GLU A 197 10.96 -5.38 0.21
CA GLU A 197 9.98 -4.54 0.90
C GLU A 197 10.62 -3.18 1.19
N LEU A 198 10.10 -2.12 0.59
CA LEU A 198 10.72 -0.80 0.73
C LEU A 198 10.52 -0.23 2.13
N PHE A 199 9.30 -0.30 2.64
CA PHE A 199 8.92 0.14 3.98
C PHE A 199 7.52 -0.36 4.34
N TRP A 200 7.27 -0.51 5.62
CA TRP A 200 5.94 -0.85 6.15
C TRP A 200 5.24 0.39 6.70
N VAL A 201 4.00 0.57 6.33
CA VAL A 201 3.13 1.64 6.84
C VAL A 201 2.14 1.03 7.82
N TRP A 202 2.06 1.58 9.04
CA TRP A 202 1.00 1.23 9.98
C TRP A 202 -0.32 1.78 9.48
N PHE A 203 -1.19 0.91 8.98
CA PHE A 203 -2.40 1.30 8.28
C PHE A 203 -3.37 2.16 9.12
N PRO A 204 -3.63 1.86 10.42
CA PRO A 204 -4.55 2.66 11.22
C PRO A 204 -4.18 4.15 11.33
N SER A 205 -2.89 4.48 11.37
CA SER A 205 -2.43 5.88 11.40
C SER A 205 -2.48 6.56 10.03
N ALA A 206 -2.39 5.79 8.96
CA ALA A 206 -2.44 6.29 7.59
C ALA A 206 -3.86 6.53 7.07
N ARG A 207 -4.90 6.04 7.74
CA ARG A 207 -6.28 6.03 7.27
C ARG A 207 -6.80 7.40 6.84
N LYS A 208 -6.51 8.46 7.61
CA LYS A 208 -6.92 9.82 7.25
C LYS A 208 -6.33 10.28 5.93
N ILE A 209 -5.04 10.01 5.72
CA ILE A 209 -4.32 10.35 4.50
C ILE A 209 -4.88 9.57 3.31
N LEU A 210 -5.14 8.29 3.51
CA LEU A 210 -5.69 7.39 2.50
C LEU A 210 -7.17 7.68 2.19
N HIS A 211 -7.89 8.25 3.14
CA HIS A 211 -9.26 8.71 2.95
C HIS A 211 -9.33 9.97 2.08
N ASP A 212 -8.41 10.91 2.30
CA ASP A 212 -8.32 12.14 1.51
C ASP A 212 -7.89 11.85 0.06
N ALA A 213 -7.09 10.79 -0.15
CA ALA A 213 -6.63 10.39 -1.48
C ALA A 213 -7.70 9.54 -2.19
N LYS A 214 -8.12 9.98 -3.39
CA LYS A 214 -9.18 9.33 -4.15
C LYS A 214 -8.62 8.43 -5.25
N VAL A 215 -9.29 7.32 -5.45
CA VAL A 215 -8.98 6.28 -6.44
C VAL A 215 -9.97 6.36 -7.59
N PHE A 216 -9.53 5.96 -8.79
CA PHE A 216 -10.41 5.87 -9.94
C PHE A 216 -11.43 4.74 -9.77
N ASN A 217 -12.72 5.08 -9.81
CA ASN A 217 -13.79 4.11 -9.82
C ASN A 217 -14.20 3.82 -11.27
N GLN A 218 -13.84 2.63 -11.76
CA GLN A 218 -14.15 2.21 -13.13
C GLN A 218 -15.66 2.13 -13.44
N GLN A 219 -16.47 1.87 -12.41
CA GLN A 219 -17.91 1.71 -12.58
C GLN A 219 -18.66 3.04 -12.55
N ASN A 220 -18.15 4.01 -11.80
CA ASN A 220 -18.80 5.30 -11.66
C ASN A 220 -17.78 6.41 -11.38
N SER A 221 -17.39 7.14 -12.41
CA SER A 221 -16.42 8.23 -12.31
C SER A 221 -16.96 9.44 -11.51
N ALA A 222 -18.27 9.56 -11.33
CA ALA A 222 -18.88 10.63 -10.54
C ALA A 222 -18.75 10.40 -9.03
N MET A 223 -18.45 9.17 -8.59
CA MET A 223 -18.26 8.81 -7.19
C MET A 223 -16.87 8.18 -7.00
N PRO A 224 -15.84 8.99 -6.80
CA PRO A 224 -14.51 8.47 -6.49
C PRO A 224 -14.52 7.75 -5.15
N ILE A 225 -13.74 6.67 -5.06
CA ILE A 225 -13.57 5.87 -3.86
C ILE A 225 -12.24 6.30 -3.22
N SER A 226 -12.16 6.33 -1.89
CA SER A 226 -10.88 6.56 -1.20
C SER A 226 -10.05 5.27 -1.12
N PHE A 227 -8.72 5.41 -0.99
CA PHE A 227 -7.86 4.25 -0.74
C PHE A 227 -8.23 3.55 0.59
N ASP A 228 -8.59 4.32 1.63
CA ASP A 228 -9.07 3.75 2.89
C ASP A 228 -10.28 2.85 2.68
N MET A 229 -11.28 3.31 1.92
CA MET A 229 -12.47 2.52 1.61
C MET A 229 -12.14 1.29 0.75
N LEU A 230 -11.30 1.43 -0.26
CA LEU A 230 -10.90 0.33 -1.14
C LEU A 230 -10.19 -0.78 -0.36
N LEU A 231 -9.24 -0.41 0.50
CA LEU A 231 -8.45 -1.35 1.29
C LEU A 231 -9.28 -2.01 2.41
N ASN A 232 -10.08 -1.25 3.15
CA ASN A 232 -10.93 -1.79 4.21
C ASN A 232 -12.06 -2.69 3.67
N SER A 233 -12.63 -2.35 2.51
CA SER A 233 -13.66 -3.19 1.87
C SER A 233 -13.07 -4.36 1.07
N ARG A 234 -11.75 -4.53 1.08
CA ARG A 234 -11.02 -5.60 0.36
C ARG A 234 -11.38 -5.70 -1.11
N ARG A 235 -11.51 -4.56 -1.80
CA ARG A 235 -11.79 -4.52 -3.25
C ARG A 235 -10.53 -4.70 -4.09
N PHE A 236 -9.76 -5.72 -3.76
CA PHE A 236 -8.55 -6.14 -4.44
C PHE A 236 -8.45 -7.67 -4.40
N ASN A 237 -7.59 -8.23 -5.23
CA ASN A 237 -7.23 -9.64 -5.13
C ASN A 237 -5.87 -9.77 -4.47
N ALA A 238 -5.78 -10.69 -3.49
CA ALA A 238 -4.54 -10.97 -2.78
C ALA A 238 -4.39 -12.46 -2.49
N THR A 239 -3.13 -12.91 -2.46
CA THR A 239 -2.74 -14.29 -2.18
C THR A 239 -2.00 -14.34 -0.84
N ILE A 240 -2.39 -15.25 0.06
CA ILE A 240 -1.71 -15.45 1.34
C ILE A 240 -0.36 -16.10 1.05
N TYR A 241 0.73 -15.51 1.54
CA TYR A 241 2.08 -16.09 1.45
C TYR A 241 2.63 -16.52 2.79
N LYS A 242 2.01 -16.05 3.89
CA LYS A 242 2.48 -16.30 5.25
C LYS A 242 1.30 -16.21 6.24
N GLU A 243 1.33 -17.04 7.26
CA GLU A 243 0.39 -17.00 8.39
C GLU A 243 1.14 -17.10 9.72
N ASP A 244 0.50 -16.66 10.81
CA ASP A 244 1.03 -16.92 12.14
C ASP A 244 0.98 -18.44 12.44
N ASN A 245 2.12 -19.00 12.79
CA ASN A 245 2.27 -20.42 13.05
C ASN A 245 3.27 -20.71 14.17
N VAL A 246 3.19 -21.93 14.73
CA VAL A 246 4.07 -22.38 15.82
C VAL A 246 5.56 -22.48 15.43
N HIS A 247 5.89 -22.35 14.17
CA HIS A 247 7.25 -22.45 13.64
C HIS A 247 7.95 -21.11 13.46
N GLY A 248 7.43 -20.03 14.07
CA GLY A 248 7.99 -18.69 13.97
C GLY A 248 7.54 -17.95 12.71
N ASP A 249 6.30 -18.16 12.30
CA ASP A 249 5.68 -17.46 11.17
C ASP A 249 6.45 -17.68 9.86
N ARG A 250 6.79 -18.94 9.52
CA ARG A 250 7.45 -19.27 8.26
C ARG A 250 6.55 -18.98 7.07
N GLU A 251 7.16 -18.52 6.00
CA GLU A 251 6.49 -18.33 4.73
C GLU A 251 6.15 -19.68 4.06
N ILE A 252 5.14 -19.68 3.21
CA ILE A 252 4.74 -20.89 2.47
C ILE A 252 5.90 -21.39 1.60
N THR A 253 6.68 -20.48 1.05
CA THR A 253 7.89 -20.79 0.25
C THR A 253 8.95 -21.54 1.04
N ASP A 254 9.04 -21.32 2.35
CA ASP A 254 10.06 -21.96 3.20
C ASP A 254 9.81 -23.47 3.41
N TYR A 255 8.55 -23.89 3.38
CA TYR A 255 8.19 -25.30 3.60
C TYR A 255 7.62 -25.99 2.35
N ILE A 256 7.23 -25.24 1.34
CA ILE A 256 6.87 -25.73 0.02
C ILE A 256 7.81 -25.07 -0.99
N ALA A 257 9.01 -25.61 -1.12
CA ALA A 257 9.99 -25.13 -2.07
C ALA A 257 9.64 -25.59 -3.50
N ASP A 258 10.03 -24.79 -4.49
CA ASP A 258 10.07 -25.14 -5.93
C ASP A 258 8.75 -25.57 -6.59
N ASN A 259 7.60 -25.34 -5.96
CA ASN A 259 6.31 -25.69 -6.54
C ASN A 259 5.23 -24.62 -6.32
N ALA A 260 5.15 -23.69 -7.28
CA ALA A 260 4.18 -22.59 -7.23
C ALA A 260 2.72 -23.06 -7.13
N LEU A 261 2.37 -24.21 -7.75
CA LEU A 261 1.01 -24.75 -7.65
C LEU A 261 0.69 -25.19 -6.23
N PHE A 262 1.60 -25.88 -5.57
CA PHE A 262 1.38 -26.31 -4.18
C PHE A 262 1.38 -25.14 -3.21
N GLN A 263 2.19 -24.10 -3.46
CA GLN A 263 2.16 -22.86 -2.68
C GLN A 263 0.79 -22.19 -2.81
N LEU A 264 0.24 -22.10 -4.01
CA LEU A 264 -1.09 -21.56 -4.26
C LEU A 264 -2.20 -22.39 -3.60
N LEU A 265 -2.12 -23.72 -3.65
CA LEU A 265 -3.06 -24.61 -2.98
C LEU A 265 -3.01 -24.47 -1.46
N GLU A 266 -1.82 -24.28 -0.91
CA GLU A 266 -1.65 -24.01 0.53
C GLU A 266 -2.24 -22.66 0.94
N ALA A 267 -1.98 -21.62 0.17
CA ALA A 267 -2.61 -20.31 0.36
C ALA A 267 -4.15 -20.40 0.35
N GLN A 268 -4.68 -21.21 -0.58
CA GLN A 268 -6.12 -21.47 -0.66
C GLN A 268 -6.63 -22.27 0.54
N ARG A 269 -5.88 -23.28 1.02
CA ARG A 269 -6.21 -24.06 2.22
C ARG A 269 -6.33 -23.15 3.46
N ILE A 270 -5.36 -22.24 3.65
CA ILE A 270 -5.39 -21.28 4.77
C ILE A 270 -6.64 -20.39 4.69
N LYS A 271 -6.96 -19.91 3.49
CA LYS A 271 -8.16 -19.09 3.25
C LYS A 271 -9.46 -19.86 3.53
N GLU A 272 -9.49 -21.14 3.17
CA GLU A 272 -10.63 -22.03 3.47
C GLU A 272 -10.76 -22.31 4.96
N GLU A 273 -9.66 -22.56 5.67
CA GLU A 273 -9.65 -22.73 7.12
C GLU A 273 -10.24 -21.52 7.85
N ILE A 274 -9.89 -20.30 7.43
CA ILE A 274 -10.46 -19.07 8.01
C ILE A 274 -11.98 -19.03 7.78
N ARG A 275 -12.43 -19.35 6.57
CA ARG A 275 -13.86 -19.35 6.21
C ARG A 275 -14.62 -20.45 6.97
N ASP A 276 -14.05 -21.64 7.09
CA ASP A 276 -14.69 -22.77 7.76
C ASP A 276 -14.87 -22.50 9.26
N ARG A 277 -13.93 -21.74 9.88
CA ARG A 277 -14.10 -21.25 11.25
C ARG A 277 -15.35 -20.38 11.43
N GLU A 278 -15.67 -19.55 10.48
CA GLU A 278 -16.92 -18.77 10.54
C GLU A 278 -18.13 -19.68 10.57
N GLN A 279 -18.16 -20.71 9.73
CA GLN A 279 -19.27 -21.68 9.67
C GLN A 279 -19.37 -22.50 10.96
N ASP A 280 -18.25 -22.95 11.52
CA ASP A 280 -18.22 -23.71 12.77
C ASP A 280 -18.78 -22.90 13.94
N MET A 281 -18.54 -21.58 13.97
CA MET A 281 -19.04 -20.70 15.03
C MET A 281 -20.56 -20.48 14.98
N TRP A 282 -21.17 -20.67 13.81
CA TRP A 282 -22.62 -20.60 13.64
C TRP A 282 -23.35 -21.92 13.98
N ALA A 283 -22.60 -23.00 14.10
CA ALA A 283 -23.16 -24.34 14.37
C ALA A 283 -23.44 -24.63 15.84
N TYR A 284 -23.13 -23.69 16.76
CA TYR A 284 -23.32 -23.82 18.22
C TYR A 284 -24.43 -22.92 18.74
#